data_3372caaf3334ec5bb058d2c86c37f841
#
_entry.id   3372caaf3334ec5bb058d2c86c37f841
#
_cell.length_a   1.000
_cell.length_b   1.000
_cell.length_c   1.000
_cell.angle_alpha   90.00
_cell.angle_beta   90.00
_cell.angle_gamma   90.00
#
_symmetry.space_group_name_H-M   'P 1'
#
loop_
_entity.id
_entity.type
_entity.pdbx_description
1 polymer ?
#
loop_
_entity_poly.entity_id
_entity_poly.type
_entity_poly.pdbx_seq_one_letter_code
_entity_poly.pdbx_strand_id
1 'polypeptide(L)'
;IDLVKQGKVKEISDISDETGIDGLKITIDLKRGIDADKLMTKLYRFTTLEDSYACNFNVLIAGVPRVLGVKALLEEWIAFRIECVRRRTYFDRNKKADKLHLLRGLEKILLDIDKAVKIVRETDEESEVVPNLMIGFGIDEIQAEYVAEIKLRHLNREYILKRTKDLEDLEKEIAELDEILKSKARIKTIIVKELKSIAEKYGQPRKSIIIYDDVARYEEETVEIPDYPVNLFFTKEGYFKKITPQSLRMSGEQKLKDGDEIIQELEFTNNCDLLFFTDKCQVYKAKADDFAQTKASVLGDYVAAKLGFDEGENAVKMVVTKDYKGMLLFAFENGKAAKVPLESYATKTNRKKLTGAYSDKSPLVGLLYMPEDEEVLFKASSGNMLLVHTGALALKTTRSTQGVAVLKPKKGHRLFSIERYKDGTFTNPKRYRTGSLPARGALPVNDDSKDEQLSLI
;
A
#
# COMPACT_ATOMS: atom_id res chain seq x y z
N ILE A 1 -3.91 17.38 30.63
CA ILE A 1 -4.18 17.51 32.06
C ILE A 1 -3.80 16.20 32.77
N ASP A 2 -4.26 15.03 32.36
CA ASP A 2 -4.03 13.76 33.06
C ASP A 2 -2.52 13.37 33.12
N LEU A 3 -1.75 13.68 32.12
CA LEU A 3 -0.29 13.48 32.12
C LEU A 3 0.42 14.35 33.17
N VAL A 4 -0.09 15.57 33.41
CA VAL A 4 0.43 16.46 34.45
C VAL A 4 0.04 15.91 35.83
N LYS A 5 -1.21 15.47 36.02
CA LYS A 5 -1.67 14.83 37.27
C LYS A 5 -0.92 13.54 37.61
N GLN A 6 -0.56 12.77 36.58
CA GLN A 6 0.26 11.55 36.73
C GLN A 6 1.77 11.83 36.93
N GLY A 7 2.18 13.10 36.89
CA GLY A 7 3.58 13.50 37.06
C GLY A 7 4.51 13.17 35.87
N LYS A 8 3.93 12.78 34.73
CA LYS A 8 4.68 12.48 33.50
C LYS A 8 5.18 13.73 32.79
N VAL A 9 4.43 14.82 32.89
CA VAL A 9 4.77 16.15 32.38
C VAL A 9 4.77 17.10 33.57
N LYS A 10 5.96 17.50 34.01
CA LYS A 10 6.15 18.37 35.21
C LYS A 10 6.43 19.80 34.86
N GLU A 11 6.61 20.09 33.58
CA GLU A 11 7.06 21.35 33.01
C GLU A 11 5.95 22.39 32.94
N ILE A 12 4.71 21.97 32.98
CA ILE A 12 3.51 22.81 32.86
C ILE A 12 3.13 23.39 34.19
N SER A 13 2.83 24.70 34.20
CA SER A 13 2.30 25.44 35.38
C SER A 13 0.79 25.46 35.34
N ASP A 14 0.18 25.86 34.22
CA ASP A 14 -1.27 25.94 34.06
C ASP A 14 -1.66 25.64 32.57
N ILE A 15 -2.93 25.26 32.37
CA ILE A 15 -3.53 25.01 31.05
C ILE A 15 -4.92 25.62 31.03
N SER A 16 -5.12 26.61 30.14
CA SER A 16 -6.41 27.27 29.94
C SER A 16 -6.93 27.05 28.52
N ASP A 17 -8.24 26.87 28.41
CA ASP A 17 -8.98 26.85 27.15
C ASP A 17 -9.50 28.27 26.85
N GLU A 18 -8.91 28.92 25.86
CA GLU A 18 -9.28 30.25 25.39
C GLU A 18 -10.02 30.19 24.04
N THR A 19 -10.67 29.07 23.75
CA THR A 19 -11.46 28.88 22.53
C THR A 19 -12.54 29.93 22.42
N GLY A 20 -12.57 30.65 21.31
CA GLY A 20 -13.48 31.75 21.02
C GLY A 20 -13.95 31.82 19.58
N ILE A 21 -14.44 32.99 19.18
CA ILE A 21 -14.94 33.23 17.78
C ILE A 21 -13.84 33.00 16.74
N ASP A 22 -12.58 33.25 17.10
CA ASP A 22 -11.42 33.10 16.22
C ASP A 22 -10.94 31.66 16.05
N GLY A 23 -11.57 30.69 16.74
CA GLY A 23 -11.27 29.28 16.66
C GLY A 23 -10.77 28.66 17.96
N LEU A 24 -10.27 27.42 17.86
CA LEU A 24 -9.72 26.65 18.97
C LEU A 24 -8.38 27.26 19.42
N LYS A 25 -8.28 27.62 20.70
CA LYS A 25 -7.05 28.11 21.33
C LYS A 25 -6.86 27.51 22.72
N ILE A 26 -5.77 26.76 22.90
CA ILE A 26 -5.34 26.22 24.18
C ILE A 26 -4.03 26.91 24.57
N THR A 27 -4.02 27.59 25.72
CA THR A 27 -2.83 28.25 26.26
C THR A 27 -2.22 27.37 27.34
N ILE A 28 -0.90 27.15 27.24
CA ILE A 28 -0.13 26.33 28.19
C ILE A 28 0.93 27.22 28.82
N ASP A 29 0.82 27.47 30.12
CA ASP A 29 1.79 28.22 30.89
C ASP A 29 2.92 27.30 31.38
N LEU A 30 4.15 27.72 31.13
CA LEU A 30 5.34 26.95 31.49
C LEU A 30 5.92 27.39 32.83
N LYS A 31 6.54 26.48 33.56
CA LYS A 31 7.37 26.82 34.71
C LYS A 31 8.62 27.57 34.26
N ARG A 32 9.19 28.37 35.18
CA ARG A 32 10.40 29.16 34.88
C ARG A 32 11.57 28.27 34.42
N GLY A 33 12.25 28.70 33.37
CA GLY A 33 13.44 28.00 32.83
C GLY A 33 13.14 26.77 31.95
N ILE A 34 11.89 26.54 31.59
CA ILE A 34 11.51 25.44 30.68
C ILE A 34 11.59 25.91 29.23
N ASP A 35 12.17 25.07 28.39
CA ASP A 35 12.24 25.23 26.93
C ASP A 35 10.93 24.74 26.30
N ALA A 36 10.24 25.65 25.59
CA ALA A 36 8.95 25.40 24.97
C ALA A 36 9.04 24.33 23.86
N ASP A 37 10.12 24.33 23.08
CA ASP A 37 10.28 23.39 21.95
C ASP A 37 10.51 21.97 22.44
N LYS A 38 11.25 21.81 23.55
CA LYS A 38 11.43 20.51 24.22
C LYS A 38 10.12 19.98 24.78
N LEU A 39 9.32 20.85 25.40
CA LEU A 39 8.01 20.46 25.87
C LEU A 39 7.06 20.10 24.72
N MET A 40 7.07 20.84 23.62
CA MET A 40 6.26 20.50 22.43
C MET A 40 6.63 19.12 21.88
N THR A 41 7.92 18.80 21.75
CA THR A 41 8.37 17.45 21.36
C THR A 41 7.86 16.38 22.32
N LYS A 42 7.85 16.64 23.61
CA LYS A 42 7.33 15.74 24.63
C LYS A 42 5.80 15.57 24.53
N LEU A 43 5.08 16.67 24.25
CA LEU A 43 3.62 16.66 24.06
C LEU A 43 3.21 15.90 22.79
N TYR A 44 3.91 16.08 21.68
CA TYR A 44 3.70 15.31 20.46
C TYR A 44 3.83 13.80 20.68
N ARG A 45 4.79 13.40 21.52
CA ARG A 45 5.04 11.99 21.80
C ARG A 45 4.03 11.35 22.76
N PHE A 46 3.57 12.09 23.78
CA PHE A 46 2.72 11.56 24.84
C PHE A 46 1.23 11.87 24.68
N THR A 47 0.86 12.65 23.67
CA THR A 47 -0.53 13.04 23.40
C THR A 47 -0.90 12.79 21.94
N THR A 48 -2.17 12.97 21.63
CA THR A 48 -2.72 12.89 20.26
C THR A 48 -2.50 14.17 19.44
N LEU A 49 -1.60 15.08 19.86
CA LEU A 49 -1.22 16.26 19.06
C LEU A 49 -0.46 15.87 17.79
N GLU A 50 0.28 14.76 17.82
CA GLU A 50 0.82 14.08 16.66
C GLU A 50 0.11 12.74 16.54
N ASP A 51 -0.52 12.50 15.40
CA ASP A 51 -1.24 11.25 15.14
C ASP A 51 -1.04 10.83 13.69
N SER A 52 -1.14 9.53 13.45
CA SER A 52 -1.08 8.95 12.11
C SER A 52 -2.48 8.81 11.55
N TYR A 53 -2.70 9.37 10.36
CA TYR A 53 -3.95 9.20 9.64
C TYR A 53 -3.80 8.15 8.55
N ALA A 54 -4.46 7.01 8.74
CA ALA A 54 -4.50 5.95 7.75
C ALA A 54 -5.48 6.34 6.63
N CYS A 55 -4.93 6.73 5.47
CA CYS A 55 -5.74 7.03 4.29
C CYS A 55 -6.21 5.74 3.62
N ASN A 56 -7.52 5.49 3.65
CA ASN A 56 -8.15 4.40 2.91
C ASN A 56 -8.97 5.00 1.76
N PHE A 57 -8.38 5.04 0.55
CA PHE A 57 -9.06 5.53 -0.65
C PHE A 57 -9.83 4.38 -1.31
N ASN A 58 -11.08 4.20 -0.89
CA ASN A 58 -11.99 3.27 -1.54
C ASN A 58 -12.76 4.00 -2.65
N VAL A 59 -12.50 3.61 -3.90
CA VAL A 59 -13.03 4.27 -5.10
C VAL A 59 -13.66 3.26 -6.05
N LEU A 60 -14.60 3.73 -6.87
CA LEU A 60 -15.23 2.91 -7.92
C LEU A 60 -14.44 3.07 -9.23
N ILE A 61 -13.88 1.96 -9.71
CA ILE A 61 -13.24 1.87 -11.03
C ILE A 61 -14.10 0.97 -11.91
N ALA A 62 -14.64 1.52 -12.97
CA ALA A 62 -15.59 0.83 -13.88
C ALA A 62 -16.74 0.14 -13.12
N GLY A 63 -17.27 0.77 -12.06
CA GLY A 63 -18.33 0.23 -11.22
C GLY A 63 -17.91 -0.78 -10.16
N VAL A 64 -16.61 -1.14 -10.09
CA VAL A 64 -16.07 -2.08 -9.09
C VAL A 64 -15.34 -1.31 -7.99
N PRO A 65 -15.66 -1.51 -6.70
CA PRO A 65 -14.95 -0.87 -5.60
C PRO A 65 -13.52 -1.43 -5.49
N ARG A 66 -12.54 -0.53 -5.39
CA ARG A 66 -11.11 -0.84 -5.20
C ARG A 66 -10.50 0.10 -4.19
N VAL A 67 -9.61 -0.43 -3.36
CA VAL A 67 -8.78 0.36 -2.47
C VAL A 67 -7.45 0.64 -3.17
N LEU A 68 -7.14 1.93 -3.38
CA LEU A 68 -5.97 2.36 -4.14
C LEU A 68 -5.10 3.31 -3.31
N GLY A 69 -3.79 3.29 -3.57
CA GLY A 69 -2.89 4.34 -3.13
C GLY A 69 -3.01 5.59 -4.01
N VAL A 70 -2.49 6.73 -3.55
CA VAL A 70 -2.57 8.03 -4.24
C VAL A 70 -2.05 7.96 -5.69
N LYS A 71 -0.92 7.30 -5.91
CA LYS A 71 -0.33 7.15 -7.26
C LYS A 71 -1.29 6.40 -8.20
N ALA A 72 -1.79 5.24 -7.79
CA ALA A 72 -2.70 4.43 -8.60
C ALA A 72 -4.03 5.18 -8.86
N LEU A 73 -4.55 5.90 -7.87
CA LEU A 73 -5.73 6.75 -8.02
C LEU A 73 -5.54 7.83 -9.11
N LEU A 74 -4.37 8.50 -9.11
CA LEU A 74 -4.05 9.51 -10.12
C LEU A 74 -3.84 8.88 -11.50
N GLU A 75 -3.24 7.72 -11.60
CA GLU A 75 -3.08 6.98 -12.85
C GLU A 75 -4.43 6.59 -13.46
N GLU A 76 -5.36 6.06 -12.66
CA GLU A 76 -6.72 5.74 -13.10
C GLU A 76 -7.50 6.99 -13.51
N TRP A 77 -7.37 8.08 -12.75
CA TRP A 77 -8.00 9.35 -13.11
C TRP A 77 -7.46 9.88 -14.45
N ILE A 78 -6.14 9.81 -14.69
CA ILE A 78 -5.53 10.25 -15.94
C ILE A 78 -6.05 9.39 -17.10
N ALA A 79 -6.13 8.07 -16.93
CA ALA A 79 -6.66 7.17 -17.94
C ALA A 79 -8.11 7.52 -18.29
N PHE A 80 -8.95 7.69 -17.29
CA PHE A 80 -10.33 8.15 -17.47
C PHE A 80 -10.42 9.50 -18.15
N ARG A 81 -9.60 10.48 -17.77
CA ARG A 81 -9.60 11.83 -18.36
C ARG A 81 -9.16 11.82 -19.81
N ILE A 82 -8.15 11.03 -20.17
CA ILE A 82 -7.74 10.82 -21.56
C ILE A 82 -8.91 10.32 -22.40
N GLU A 83 -9.66 9.33 -21.89
CA GLU A 83 -10.82 8.80 -22.60
C GLU A 83 -11.95 9.83 -22.73
N CYS A 84 -12.19 10.63 -21.70
CA CYS A 84 -13.17 11.73 -21.77
C CYS A 84 -12.80 12.77 -22.83
N VAL A 85 -11.53 13.20 -22.89
CA VAL A 85 -11.05 14.15 -23.91
C VAL A 85 -11.16 13.54 -25.30
N ARG A 86 -10.80 12.25 -25.46
CA ARG A 86 -10.92 11.53 -26.73
C ARG A 86 -12.36 11.49 -27.23
N ARG A 87 -13.32 11.11 -26.36
CA ARG A 87 -14.75 11.04 -26.71
C ARG A 87 -15.30 12.42 -27.07
N ARG A 88 -14.97 13.46 -26.30
CA ARG A 88 -15.35 14.84 -26.62
C ARG A 88 -14.82 15.27 -27.98
N THR A 89 -13.52 15.08 -28.22
CA THR A 89 -12.88 15.45 -29.50
C THR A 89 -13.48 14.67 -30.67
N TYR A 90 -13.77 13.38 -30.49
CA TYR A 90 -14.42 12.56 -31.49
C TYR A 90 -15.86 13.05 -31.80
N PHE A 91 -16.62 13.40 -30.80
CA PHE A 91 -17.95 13.98 -30.96
C PHE A 91 -17.91 15.30 -31.73
N ASP A 92 -17.02 16.23 -31.32
CA ASP A 92 -16.85 17.52 -31.96
C ASP A 92 -16.41 17.35 -33.44
N ARG A 93 -15.47 16.41 -33.67
CA ARG A 93 -15.01 16.06 -35.03
C ARG A 93 -16.17 15.56 -35.91
N ASN A 94 -16.98 14.65 -35.43
CA ASN A 94 -18.09 14.09 -36.19
C ASN A 94 -19.15 15.16 -36.47
N LYS A 95 -19.55 15.96 -35.48
CA LYS A 95 -20.45 17.07 -35.66
C LYS A 95 -19.98 18.06 -36.74
N LYS A 96 -18.66 18.32 -36.79
CA LYS A 96 -18.08 19.18 -37.83
C LYS A 96 -18.03 18.47 -39.18
N ALA A 97 -17.75 17.16 -39.20
CA ALA A 97 -17.74 16.36 -40.41
C ALA A 97 -19.14 16.29 -41.05
N ASP A 98 -20.21 16.12 -40.26
CA ASP A 98 -21.57 16.14 -40.76
C ASP A 98 -21.90 17.48 -41.39
N LYS A 99 -21.51 18.58 -40.74
CA LYS A 99 -21.71 19.92 -41.31
C LYS A 99 -20.87 20.14 -42.58
N LEU A 100 -19.62 19.65 -42.61
CA LEU A 100 -18.77 19.70 -43.78
C LEU A 100 -19.42 18.92 -44.96
N HIS A 101 -19.97 17.75 -44.65
CA HIS A 101 -20.65 16.90 -45.62
C HIS A 101 -21.82 17.64 -46.32
N LEU A 102 -22.66 18.31 -45.54
CA LEU A 102 -23.74 19.13 -46.06
C LEU A 102 -23.20 20.28 -46.92
N LEU A 103 -22.19 21.00 -46.48
CA LEU A 103 -21.61 22.12 -47.22
C LEU A 103 -20.93 21.69 -48.51
N ARG A 104 -20.31 20.50 -48.58
CA ARG A 104 -19.80 19.92 -49.84
C ARG A 104 -20.88 19.61 -50.87
N GLY A 105 -22.02 19.15 -50.41
CA GLY A 105 -23.19 18.98 -51.25
C GLY A 105 -23.66 20.34 -51.83
N LEU A 106 -23.75 21.34 -50.95
CA LEU A 106 -24.10 22.71 -51.34
C LEU A 106 -23.08 23.32 -52.33
N GLU A 107 -21.77 23.13 -52.13
CA GLU A 107 -20.68 23.60 -53.01
C GLU A 107 -20.90 23.12 -54.42
N LYS A 108 -21.18 21.83 -54.63
CA LYS A 108 -21.47 21.25 -55.97
C LYS A 108 -22.67 21.93 -56.67
N ILE A 109 -23.70 22.29 -55.93
CA ILE A 109 -24.88 22.97 -56.44
C ILE A 109 -24.58 24.45 -56.74
N LEU A 110 -23.79 25.11 -55.92
CA LEU A 110 -23.40 26.51 -56.10
C LEU A 110 -22.53 26.74 -57.32
N LEU A 111 -21.83 25.70 -57.80
CA LEU A 111 -21.08 25.72 -59.07
C LEU A 111 -22.02 25.82 -60.31
N ASP A 112 -23.26 25.32 -60.21
CA ASP A 112 -24.24 25.36 -61.31
C ASP A 112 -25.67 25.53 -60.72
N ILE A 113 -25.96 26.73 -60.26
CA ILE A 113 -27.25 27.07 -59.64
C ILE A 113 -28.38 26.99 -60.65
N ASP A 114 -28.13 27.42 -61.89
CA ASP A 114 -29.15 27.40 -62.90
C ASP A 114 -29.64 25.97 -63.20
N LYS A 115 -28.74 25.03 -63.21
CA LYS A 115 -29.08 23.59 -63.32
C LYS A 115 -29.93 23.12 -62.14
N ALA A 116 -29.60 23.52 -60.90
CA ALA A 116 -30.36 23.15 -59.72
C ALA A 116 -31.80 23.69 -59.76
N VAL A 117 -31.93 24.99 -60.09
CA VAL A 117 -33.23 25.66 -60.25
C VAL A 117 -34.05 25.00 -61.36
N LYS A 118 -33.39 24.64 -62.44
CA LYS A 118 -34.02 23.94 -63.58
C LYS A 118 -34.56 22.58 -63.16
N ILE A 119 -33.76 21.75 -62.49
CA ILE A 119 -34.21 20.46 -61.99
C ILE A 119 -35.45 20.61 -61.09
N VAL A 120 -35.41 21.50 -60.11
CA VAL A 120 -36.55 21.72 -59.20
C VAL A 120 -37.80 22.18 -59.94
N ARG A 121 -37.64 23.04 -60.95
CA ARG A 121 -38.81 23.56 -61.72
C ARG A 121 -39.39 22.56 -62.73
N GLU A 122 -38.57 21.66 -63.27
CA GLU A 122 -38.98 20.66 -64.27
C GLU A 122 -39.44 19.34 -63.61
N THR A 123 -39.35 19.21 -62.28
CA THR A 123 -39.83 18.05 -61.50
C THR A 123 -41.32 18.25 -61.22
N ASP A 124 -42.15 17.26 -61.62
CA ASP A 124 -43.61 17.32 -61.53
C ASP A 124 -44.08 17.04 -60.07
N GLU A 125 -43.45 16.14 -59.35
CA GLU A 125 -43.85 15.76 -58.00
C GLU A 125 -42.81 16.22 -56.98
N GLU A 126 -43.27 16.75 -55.84
CA GLU A 126 -42.39 17.21 -54.75
C GLU A 126 -41.49 16.09 -54.21
N SER A 127 -42.00 14.87 -54.14
CA SER A 127 -41.29 13.66 -53.72
C SER A 127 -40.08 13.27 -54.60
N GLU A 128 -40.07 13.70 -55.85
CA GLU A 128 -39.00 13.41 -56.82
C GLU A 128 -37.91 14.49 -56.86
N VAL A 129 -38.10 15.62 -56.22
CA VAL A 129 -37.12 16.72 -56.22
C VAL A 129 -35.77 16.27 -55.62
N VAL A 130 -35.78 15.59 -54.50
CA VAL A 130 -34.57 15.08 -53.84
C VAL A 130 -33.86 14.04 -54.69
N PRO A 131 -34.53 12.96 -55.19
CA PRO A 131 -33.92 12.01 -56.13
C PRO A 131 -33.32 12.66 -57.38
N ASN A 132 -34.02 13.60 -57.98
CA ASN A 132 -33.54 14.29 -59.19
C ASN A 132 -32.32 15.16 -58.93
N LEU A 133 -32.22 15.84 -57.79
CA LEU A 133 -31.03 16.57 -57.34
C LEU A 133 -29.87 15.62 -57.09
N MET A 134 -30.13 14.46 -56.48
CA MET A 134 -29.11 13.43 -56.23
C MET A 134 -28.45 12.96 -57.55
N ILE A 135 -29.27 12.64 -58.55
CA ILE A 135 -28.80 12.19 -59.87
C ILE A 135 -28.10 13.33 -60.57
N GLY A 136 -28.67 14.52 -60.59
CA GLY A 136 -28.17 15.68 -61.33
C GLY A 136 -26.80 16.16 -60.86
N PHE A 137 -26.49 16.05 -59.57
CA PHE A 137 -25.24 16.57 -58.99
C PHE A 137 -24.34 15.50 -58.38
N GLY A 138 -24.75 14.26 -58.36
CA GLY A 138 -24.01 13.16 -57.74
C GLY A 138 -23.78 13.43 -56.26
N ILE A 139 -24.82 13.81 -55.55
CA ILE A 139 -24.91 14.05 -54.10
C ILE A 139 -25.79 12.98 -53.46
N ASP A 140 -25.64 12.77 -52.17
CA ASP A 140 -26.50 11.85 -51.42
C ASP A 140 -27.81 12.53 -50.96
N GLU A 141 -28.73 11.72 -50.43
CA GLU A 141 -30.05 12.13 -50.01
C GLU A 141 -30.02 13.27 -48.96
N ILE A 142 -29.13 13.14 -47.95
CA ILE A 142 -29.00 14.11 -46.85
C ILE A 142 -28.51 15.47 -47.38
N GLN A 143 -27.59 15.43 -48.35
CA GLN A 143 -27.10 16.63 -49.05
C GLN A 143 -28.18 17.24 -49.93
N ALA A 144 -28.91 16.42 -50.67
CA ALA A 144 -29.96 16.87 -51.57
C ALA A 144 -31.14 17.50 -50.81
N GLU A 145 -31.56 16.90 -49.72
CA GLU A 145 -32.60 17.44 -48.82
C GLU A 145 -32.16 18.80 -48.21
N TYR A 146 -30.91 18.88 -47.68
CA TYR A 146 -30.39 20.14 -47.17
C TYR A 146 -30.37 21.25 -48.21
N VAL A 147 -30.14 20.93 -49.47
CA VAL A 147 -30.11 21.89 -50.58
C VAL A 147 -31.51 22.27 -51.00
N ALA A 148 -32.45 21.33 -51.07
CA ALA A 148 -33.85 21.58 -51.43
C ALA A 148 -34.51 22.58 -50.46
N GLU A 149 -34.14 22.54 -49.19
CA GLU A 149 -34.66 23.46 -48.16
C GLU A 149 -33.99 24.84 -48.15
N ILE A 150 -33.00 25.11 -49.04
CA ILE A 150 -32.29 26.36 -49.03
C ILE A 150 -33.18 27.52 -49.45
N LYS A 151 -33.14 28.61 -48.69
CA LYS A 151 -33.93 29.83 -49.04
C LYS A 151 -33.30 30.53 -50.22
N LEU A 152 -34.09 30.95 -51.21
CA LEU A 152 -33.66 31.65 -52.42
C LEU A 152 -32.73 32.85 -52.15
N ARG A 153 -32.94 33.57 -51.04
CA ARG A 153 -32.07 34.69 -50.63
C ARG A 153 -30.62 34.25 -50.29
N HIS A 154 -30.40 32.98 -50.06
CA HIS A 154 -29.08 32.42 -49.74
C HIS A 154 -28.28 31.98 -50.99
N LEU A 155 -28.83 32.17 -52.17
CA LEU A 155 -28.17 31.93 -53.45
C LEU A 155 -27.38 33.14 -53.94
N ASN A 156 -27.21 34.19 -53.13
CA ASN A 156 -26.46 35.38 -53.48
C ASN A 156 -24.93 35.15 -53.37
N ARG A 157 -24.15 35.97 -54.08
CA ARG A 157 -22.69 35.86 -54.13
C ARG A 157 -22.02 35.96 -52.76
N GLU A 158 -22.54 36.80 -51.86
CA GLU A 158 -21.97 36.97 -50.52
C GLU A 158 -22.13 35.67 -49.70
N TYR A 159 -23.30 35.10 -49.72
CA TYR A 159 -23.56 33.83 -49.03
C TYR A 159 -22.67 32.68 -49.55
N ILE A 160 -22.48 32.57 -50.86
CA ILE A 160 -21.60 31.61 -51.52
C ILE A 160 -20.18 31.75 -51.00
N LEU A 161 -19.59 32.96 -51.10
CA LEU A 161 -18.23 33.22 -50.62
C LEU A 161 -18.07 32.90 -49.15
N LYS A 162 -19.07 33.21 -48.32
CA LYS A 162 -19.05 32.90 -46.91
C LYS A 162 -19.03 31.37 -46.68
N ARG A 163 -19.85 30.61 -47.45
CA ARG A 163 -19.90 29.16 -47.30
C ARG A 163 -18.65 28.45 -47.78
N THR A 164 -18.01 28.93 -48.85
CA THR A 164 -16.72 28.42 -49.28
C THR A 164 -15.66 28.61 -48.21
N LYS A 165 -15.63 29.77 -47.56
CA LYS A 165 -14.73 30.01 -46.45
C LYS A 165 -15.06 29.14 -45.24
N ASP A 166 -16.34 29.01 -44.87
CA ASP A 166 -16.76 28.11 -43.80
C ASP A 166 -16.33 26.66 -44.05
N LEU A 167 -16.31 26.20 -45.31
CA LEU A 167 -15.86 24.87 -45.73
C LEU A 167 -14.35 24.69 -45.49
N GLU A 168 -13.53 25.63 -45.95
CA GLU A 168 -12.07 25.60 -45.72
C GLU A 168 -11.71 25.63 -44.24
N ASP A 169 -12.41 26.46 -43.45
CA ASP A 169 -12.18 26.55 -42.02
C ASP A 169 -12.59 25.26 -41.30
N LEU A 170 -13.72 24.63 -41.68
CA LEU A 170 -14.15 23.34 -41.15
C LEU A 170 -13.16 22.22 -41.48
N GLU A 171 -12.62 22.19 -42.71
CA GLU A 171 -11.61 21.21 -43.09
C GLU A 171 -10.35 21.30 -42.23
N LYS A 172 -9.87 22.53 -41.98
CA LYS A 172 -8.72 22.77 -41.07
C LYS A 172 -9.04 22.33 -39.63
N GLU A 173 -10.20 22.73 -39.11
CA GLU A 173 -10.64 22.35 -37.76
C GLU A 173 -10.76 20.83 -37.60
N ILE A 174 -11.29 20.11 -38.61
CA ILE A 174 -11.39 18.64 -38.60
C ILE A 174 -9.99 18.01 -38.62
N ALA A 175 -9.09 18.54 -39.47
CA ALA A 175 -7.72 18.07 -39.52
C ALA A 175 -7.00 18.24 -38.18
N GLU A 176 -7.18 19.37 -37.50
CA GLU A 176 -6.64 19.59 -36.14
C GLU A 176 -7.21 18.60 -35.12
N LEU A 177 -8.51 18.33 -35.15
CA LEU A 177 -9.16 17.35 -34.26
C LEU A 177 -8.68 15.93 -34.54
N ASP A 178 -8.49 15.57 -35.83
CA ASP A 178 -7.93 14.26 -36.21
C ASP A 178 -6.48 14.10 -35.73
N GLU A 179 -5.67 15.15 -35.79
CA GLU A 179 -4.32 15.13 -35.21
C GLU A 179 -4.31 14.98 -33.68
N ILE A 180 -5.27 15.61 -32.98
CA ILE A 180 -5.42 15.45 -31.53
C ILE A 180 -5.78 13.98 -31.21
N LEU A 181 -6.72 13.39 -31.97
CA LEU A 181 -7.16 12.00 -31.78
C LEU A 181 -6.02 10.98 -32.01
N LYS A 182 -5.11 11.25 -32.94
CA LYS A 182 -3.96 10.40 -33.26
C LYS A 182 -2.84 10.53 -32.22
N SER A 183 -2.71 11.64 -31.50
CA SER A 183 -1.58 11.95 -30.63
C SER A 183 -1.93 11.93 -29.14
N LYS A 184 -1.46 10.91 -28.42
CA LYS A 184 -1.58 10.87 -26.95
C LYS A 184 -0.90 12.08 -26.27
N ALA A 185 0.17 12.61 -26.86
CA ALA A 185 0.87 13.78 -26.33
C ALA A 185 0.00 15.03 -26.39
N ARG A 186 -0.70 15.27 -27.52
CA ARG A 186 -1.62 16.42 -27.66
C ARG A 186 -2.78 16.33 -26.66
N ILE A 187 -3.36 15.13 -26.46
CA ILE A 187 -4.41 14.94 -25.46
C ILE A 187 -3.89 15.30 -24.05
N LYS A 188 -2.68 14.84 -23.69
CA LYS A 188 -2.05 15.20 -22.41
C LYS A 188 -1.84 16.71 -22.27
N THR A 189 -1.41 17.37 -23.33
CA THR A 189 -1.23 18.84 -23.33
C THR A 189 -2.56 19.57 -23.08
N ILE A 190 -3.66 19.10 -23.67
CA ILE A 190 -5.00 19.64 -23.42
C ILE A 190 -5.37 19.48 -21.94
N ILE A 191 -5.17 18.29 -21.37
CA ILE A 191 -5.46 18.02 -19.96
C ILE A 191 -4.63 18.93 -19.06
N VAL A 192 -3.33 19.08 -19.33
CA VAL A 192 -2.44 19.98 -18.56
C VAL A 192 -2.90 21.43 -18.63
N LYS A 193 -3.30 21.90 -19.83
CA LYS A 193 -3.81 23.28 -20.01
C LYS A 193 -5.10 23.50 -19.21
N GLU A 194 -6.03 22.55 -19.26
CA GLU A 194 -7.28 22.61 -18.49
C GLU A 194 -7.00 22.62 -16.98
N LEU A 195 -6.11 21.75 -16.50
CA LEU A 195 -5.75 21.68 -15.09
C LEU A 195 -5.07 22.98 -14.59
N LYS A 196 -4.18 23.58 -15.42
CA LYS A 196 -3.55 24.85 -15.07
C LYS A 196 -4.59 25.97 -14.93
N SER A 197 -5.52 26.07 -15.87
CA SER A 197 -6.61 27.05 -15.80
C SER A 197 -7.50 26.86 -14.57
N ILE A 198 -7.78 25.60 -14.19
CA ILE A 198 -8.55 25.30 -12.98
C ILE A 198 -7.73 25.69 -11.72
N ALA A 199 -6.43 25.37 -11.72
CA ALA A 199 -5.55 25.73 -10.60
C ALA A 199 -5.43 27.24 -10.41
N GLU A 200 -5.32 28.02 -11.50
CA GLU A 200 -5.31 29.49 -11.44
C GLU A 200 -6.62 30.06 -10.89
N LYS A 201 -7.76 29.50 -11.31
CA LYS A 201 -9.08 30.02 -10.92
C LYS A 201 -9.52 29.60 -9.52
N TYR A 202 -9.21 28.37 -9.09
CA TYR A 202 -9.74 27.76 -7.87
C TYR A 202 -8.67 27.31 -6.89
N GLY A 203 -7.39 27.43 -7.26
CA GLY A 203 -6.27 27.02 -6.40
C GLY A 203 -6.24 27.83 -5.11
N GLN A 204 -6.03 27.13 -4.01
CA GLN A 204 -5.84 27.74 -2.69
C GLN A 204 -4.47 27.37 -2.14
N PRO A 205 -3.82 28.25 -1.38
CA PRO A 205 -2.57 27.91 -0.70
C PRO A 205 -2.76 26.67 0.17
N ARG A 206 -1.75 25.83 0.21
CA ARG A 206 -1.74 24.66 1.11
C ARG A 206 -1.78 25.14 2.56
N LYS A 207 -2.71 24.62 3.36
CA LYS A 207 -2.84 24.98 4.78
C LYS A 207 -1.82 24.25 5.66
N SER A 208 -1.38 23.04 5.25
CA SER A 208 -0.42 22.21 6.00
C SER A 208 0.97 22.32 5.39
N ILE A 209 2.00 22.39 6.22
CA ILE A 209 3.40 22.37 5.82
C ILE A 209 3.82 20.91 5.60
N ILE A 210 4.61 20.64 4.56
CA ILE A 210 5.24 19.32 4.38
C ILE A 210 6.59 19.39 5.08
N ILE A 211 6.77 18.54 6.08
CA ILE A 211 8.05 18.39 6.80
C ILE A 211 8.70 17.13 6.23
N TYR A 212 9.95 17.24 5.76
CA TYR A 212 10.75 16.12 5.33
C TYR A 212 11.68 15.69 6.48
N ASP A 213 11.79 14.39 6.72
CA ASP A 213 12.56 13.82 7.86
C ASP A 213 14.03 14.31 7.92
N ASP A 214 14.60 14.75 6.80
CA ASP A 214 15.97 15.27 6.75
C ASP A 214 16.14 16.70 7.33
N VAL A 215 15.06 17.43 7.56
CA VAL A 215 15.10 18.82 8.07
C VAL A 215 14.95 18.85 9.60
N ALA A 216 14.42 17.82 10.20
CA ALA A 216 14.16 17.74 11.65
C ALA A 216 15.01 16.66 12.34
N ARG A 217 16.30 16.62 12.03
CA ARG A 217 17.25 15.99 12.97
C ARG A 217 17.52 16.99 14.09
N TYR A 218 16.55 17.13 14.99
CA TYR A 218 16.88 17.44 16.35
C TYR A 218 17.83 16.36 16.83
N GLU A 219 19.02 16.74 17.28
CA GLU A 219 19.87 15.86 18.08
C GLU A 219 18.96 15.31 19.17
N GLU A 220 18.70 14.01 19.12
CA GLU A 220 17.99 13.31 20.18
C GLU A 220 18.77 13.52 21.48
N GLU A 221 18.44 14.57 22.23
CA GLU A 221 18.59 14.43 23.67
C GLU A 221 17.73 13.21 23.98
N THR A 222 18.39 12.16 24.41
CA THR A 222 17.80 10.87 24.76
C THR A 222 16.59 11.12 25.65
N VAL A 223 15.40 11.22 25.03
CA VAL A 223 14.14 11.21 25.79
C VAL A 223 14.16 9.85 26.47
N GLU A 224 14.37 9.84 27.78
CA GLU A 224 14.34 8.61 28.57
C GLU A 224 12.99 7.94 28.30
N ILE A 225 13.03 6.87 27.49
CA ILE A 225 11.84 6.05 27.26
C ILE A 225 11.46 5.48 28.63
N PRO A 226 10.23 5.74 29.12
CA PRO A 226 9.82 5.21 30.41
C PRO A 226 9.90 3.69 30.37
N ASP A 227 10.75 3.12 31.24
CA ASP A 227 10.94 1.68 31.33
C ASP A 227 10.01 1.10 32.39
N TYR A 228 8.98 0.39 31.97
CA TYR A 228 7.99 -0.27 32.82
C TYR A 228 7.63 -1.65 32.24
N PRO A 229 7.22 -2.62 33.07
CA PRO A 229 6.89 -3.95 32.61
C PRO A 229 5.66 -3.95 31.70
N VAL A 230 5.73 -4.76 30.65
CA VAL A 230 4.66 -4.94 29.67
C VAL A 230 4.58 -6.40 29.22
N ASN A 231 3.36 -6.84 28.90
CA ASN A 231 3.09 -8.10 28.22
C ASN A 231 2.89 -7.80 26.73
N LEU A 232 3.63 -8.48 25.90
CA LEU A 232 3.64 -8.33 24.44
C LEU A 232 2.99 -9.55 23.82
N PHE A 233 1.97 -9.33 23.02
CA PHE A 233 1.23 -10.38 22.31
C PHE A 233 1.39 -10.17 20.81
N PHE A 234 1.68 -11.25 20.08
CA PHE A 234 1.75 -11.24 18.64
C PHE A 234 0.92 -12.39 18.08
N THR A 235 0.05 -12.09 17.11
CA THR A 235 -0.88 -13.04 16.53
C THR A 235 -0.41 -13.55 15.17
N LYS A 236 -0.98 -14.65 14.71
CA LYS A 236 -0.69 -15.27 13.42
C LYS A 236 -1.05 -14.37 12.23
N GLU A 237 -2.15 -13.61 12.35
CA GLU A 237 -2.59 -12.64 11.35
C GLU A 237 -1.81 -11.31 11.40
N GLY A 238 -0.77 -11.20 12.26
CA GLY A 238 0.12 -10.05 12.31
C GLY A 238 -0.38 -8.87 13.17
N TYR A 239 -1.24 -9.12 14.15
CA TYR A 239 -1.62 -8.11 15.14
C TYR A 239 -0.67 -8.14 16.33
N PHE A 240 -0.35 -6.95 16.83
CA PHE A 240 0.50 -6.76 17.99
C PHE A 240 -0.23 -5.99 19.07
N LYS A 241 -0.09 -6.42 20.32
CA LYS A 241 -0.61 -5.74 21.51
C LYS A 241 0.46 -5.57 22.56
N LYS A 242 0.45 -4.40 23.20
CA LYS A 242 1.27 -4.09 24.38
C LYS A 242 0.33 -3.77 25.54
N ILE A 243 0.32 -4.62 26.56
CA ILE A 243 -0.61 -4.54 27.70
C ILE A 243 0.21 -4.49 28.99
N THR A 244 -0.11 -3.57 29.89
CA THR A 244 0.54 -3.55 31.21
C THR A 244 0.04 -4.72 32.06
N PRO A 245 0.87 -5.28 32.97
CA PRO A 245 0.47 -6.38 33.86
C PRO A 245 -0.79 -6.06 34.67
N GLN A 246 -0.95 -4.80 35.09
CA GLN A 246 -2.14 -4.35 35.82
C GLN A 246 -3.38 -4.43 34.93
N SER A 247 -3.31 -3.94 33.69
CA SER A 247 -4.44 -4.01 32.75
C SER A 247 -4.78 -5.44 32.37
N LEU A 248 -3.78 -6.31 32.26
CA LEU A 248 -3.95 -7.72 31.92
C LEU A 248 -4.68 -8.49 33.05
N ARG A 249 -4.31 -8.25 34.31
CA ARG A 249 -4.97 -8.88 35.50
C ARG A 249 -6.44 -8.51 35.63
N MET A 250 -6.81 -7.33 35.18
CA MET A 250 -8.19 -6.81 35.24
C MET A 250 -9.02 -7.17 33.99
N SER A 251 -8.42 -7.89 33.04
CA SER A 251 -9.03 -8.19 31.76
C SER A 251 -9.49 -9.65 31.69
N GLY A 252 -10.58 -9.88 30.93
CA GLY A 252 -11.00 -11.21 30.53
C GLY A 252 -10.16 -11.72 29.35
N GLU A 253 -10.79 -12.50 28.48
CA GLU A 253 -10.15 -13.07 27.30
C GLU A 253 -9.64 -12.00 26.32
N GLN A 254 -8.58 -12.35 25.57
CA GLN A 254 -8.01 -11.51 24.55
C GLN A 254 -8.93 -11.46 23.32
N LYS A 255 -9.34 -10.27 22.91
CA LYS A 255 -10.07 -10.09 21.64
C LYS A 255 -9.11 -10.32 20.48
N LEU A 256 -9.44 -11.28 19.63
CA LEU A 256 -8.72 -11.60 18.40
C LEU A 256 -9.64 -11.36 17.18
N LYS A 257 -9.08 -11.32 16.00
CA LYS A 257 -9.82 -11.38 14.75
C LYS A 257 -10.37 -12.80 14.58
N ASP A 258 -11.49 -12.97 13.89
CA ASP A 258 -12.09 -14.26 13.64
C ASP A 258 -11.08 -15.20 12.94
N GLY A 259 -10.82 -16.35 13.58
CA GLY A 259 -9.86 -17.34 13.08
C GLY A 259 -8.39 -17.04 13.36
N ASP A 260 -8.07 -15.96 14.08
CA ASP A 260 -6.69 -15.61 14.47
C ASP A 260 -6.31 -16.27 15.81
N GLU A 261 -5.03 -16.50 16.03
CA GLU A 261 -4.48 -17.08 17.25
C GLU A 261 -3.23 -16.35 17.73
N ILE A 262 -3.02 -16.30 19.04
CA ILE A 262 -1.79 -15.75 19.63
C ILE A 262 -0.67 -16.78 19.43
N ILE A 263 0.36 -16.41 18.66
CA ILE A 263 1.52 -17.26 18.42
C ILE A 263 2.73 -16.91 19.31
N GLN A 264 2.72 -15.73 19.93
CA GLN A 264 3.76 -15.33 20.88
C GLN A 264 3.16 -14.47 21.99
N GLU A 265 3.51 -14.82 23.22
CA GLU A 265 3.25 -14.06 24.45
C GLU A 265 4.58 -13.95 25.20
N LEU A 266 5.00 -12.70 25.49
CA LEU A 266 6.28 -12.41 26.10
C LEU A 266 6.11 -11.34 27.18
N GLU A 267 6.68 -11.58 28.37
CA GLU A 267 6.85 -10.57 29.39
C GLU A 267 8.16 -9.83 29.15
N PHE A 268 8.09 -8.51 29.05
CA PHE A 268 9.26 -7.67 28.79
C PHE A 268 9.09 -6.27 29.38
N THR A 269 9.90 -5.31 28.99
CA THR A 269 9.78 -3.90 29.37
C THR A 269 9.50 -3.01 28.16
N ASN A 270 8.90 -1.84 28.39
CA ASN A 270 8.55 -0.89 27.34
C ASN A 270 9.77 -0.38 26.56
N ASN A 271 10.94 -0.27 27.22
CA ASN A 271 12.17 0.16 26.58
C ASN A 271 12.88 -1.03 25.92
N CYS A 272 12.33 -1.53 24.83
CA CYS A 272 12.93 -2.59 24.02
C CYS A 272 12.69 -2.39 22.53
N ASP A 273 13.52 -3.05 21.73
CA ASP A 273 13.41 -3.12 20.29
C ASP A 273 12.60 -4.36 19.88
N LEU A 274 11.73 -4.19 18.90
CA LEU A 274 10.91 -5.22 18.28
C LEU A 274 11.44 -5.47 16.87
N LEU A 275 11.71 -6.72 16.54
CA LEU A 275 12.14 -7.17 15.22
C LEU A 275 11.07 -8.08 14.64
N PHE A 276 10.36 -7.62 13.62
CA PHE A 276 9.34 -8.41 12.93
C PHE A 276 9.93 -9.01 11.66
N PHE A 277 10.16 -10.32 11.67
CA PHE A 277 10.63 -11.07 10.51
C PHE A 277 9.45 -11.43 9.61
N THR A 278 9.63 -11.28 8.30
CA THR A 278 8.56 -11.47 7.32
C THR A 278 8.82 -12.65 6.39
N ASP A 279 7.77 -13.13 5.72
CA ASP A 279 7.82 -14.20 4.72
C ASP A 279 8.63 -13.85 3.46
N LYS A 280 8.96 -12.55 3.25
CA LYS A 280 9.82 -12.07 2.15
C LYS A 280 11.28 -11.84 2.54
N CYS A 281 11.78 -12.59 3.52
CA CYS A 281 13.17 -12.53 3.97
C CYS A 281 13.62 -11.13 4.41
N GLN A 282 12.71 -10.35 4.99
CA GLN A 282 12.98 -9.02 5.50
C GLN A 282 12.75 -8.99 7.01
N VAL A 283 13.29 -7.96 7.67
CA VAL A 283 12.98 -7.66 9.07
C VAL A 283 12.69 -6.17 9.22
N TYR A 284 11.60 -5.87 9.89
CA TYR A 284 11.22 -4.51 10.26
C TYR A 284 11.51 -4.29 11.73
N LYS A 285 12.12 -3.15 12.02
CA LYS A 285 12.52 -2.74 13.38
C LYS A 285 11.61 -1.63 13.88
N ALA A 286 11.16 -1.77 15.11
CA ALA A 286 10.40 -0.74 15.82
C ALA A 286 10.79 -0.76 17.31
N LYS A 287 10.50 0.31 18.03
CA LYS A 287 10.55 0.31 19.49
C LYS A 287 9.19 -0.09 20.04
N ALA A 288 9.16 -0.78 21.18
CA ALA A 288 7.89 -1.08 21.84
C ALA A 288 7.12 0.20 22.22
N ASP A 289 7.85 1.30 22.41
CA ASP A 289 7.28 2.62 22.71
C ASP A 289 6.56 3.26 21.49
N ASP A 290 6.89 2.86 20.27
CA ASP A 290 6.19 3.27 19.03
C ASP A 290 4.75 2.73 18.97
N PHE A 291 4.41 1.75 19.81
CA PHE A 291 3.09 1.14 19.90
C PHE A 291 2.36 1.64 21.15
N ALA A 292 1.11 2.05 20.98
CA ALA A 292 0.29 2.47 22.09
C ALA A 292 0.00 1.32 23.08
N GLN A 293 -0.19 1.67 24.36
CA GLN A 293 -0.72 0.69 25.32
C GLN A 293 -2.17 0.33 24.94
N THR A 294 -2.47 -0.95 24.91
CA THR A 294 -3.80 -1.47 24.58
C THR A 294 -4.43 -2.23 25.75
N LYS A 295 -5.71 -2.56 25.62
CA LYS A 295 -6.45 -3.44 26.51
C LYS A 295 -6.66 -4.80 25.84
N ALA A 296 -6.91 -5.85 26.62
CA ALA A 296 -7.23 -7.17 26.07
C ALA A 296 -8.45 -7.17 25.14
N SER A 297 -9.43 -6.29 25.38
CA SER A 297 -10.66 -6.14 24.61
C SER A 297 -10.49 -5.47 23.23
N VAL A 298 -9.27 -5.08 22.84
CA VAL A 298 -8.98 -4.41 21.56
C VAL A 298 -8.15 -5.35 20.68
N LEU A 299 -8.29 -5.28 19.35
CA LEU A 299 -7.51 -6.12 18.41
C LEU A 299 -6.00 -5.82 18.44
N GLY A 300 -5.61 -4.60 18.79
CA GLY A 300 -4.22 -4.14 18.72
C GLY A 300 -3.86 -3.52 17.39
N ASP A 301 -2.57 -3.25 17.19
CA ASP A 301 -2.02 -2.65 15.96
C ASP A 301 -1.73 -3.75 14.92
N TYR A 302 -2.19 -3.57 13.68
CA TYR A 302 -1.77 -4.41 12.56
C TYR A 302 -0.39 -3.98 12.08
N VAL A 303 0.61 -4.84 12.34
CA VAL A 303 2.04 -4.53 12.19
C VAL A 303 2.39 -4.15 10.76
N ALA A 304 1.85 -4.85 9.76
CA ALA A 304 2.15 -4.60 8.36
C ALA A 304 1.73 -3.19 7.93
N ALA A 305 0.57 -2.72 8.36
CA ALA A 305 0.11 -1.36 8.06
C ALA A 305 0.93 -0.32 8.81
N LYS A 306 1.24 -0.56 10.10
CA LYS A 306 1.93 0.39 10.96
C LYS A 306 3.40 0.59 10.56
N LEU A 307 4.07 -0.47 10.13
CA LEU A 307 5.48 -0.42 9.74
C LEU A 307 5.70 -0.27 8.23
N GLY A 308 4.63 -0.21 7.44
CA GLY A 308 4.70 -0.01 5.99
C GLY A 308 5.33 -1.19 5.27
N PHE A 309 4.84 -2.41 5.50
CA PHE A 309 5.30 -3.60 4.79
C PHE A 309 5.04 -3.50 3.29
N ASP A 310 5.80 -4.24 2.50
CA ASP A 310 5.57 -4.34 1.07
C ASP A 310 4.25 -5.09 0.79
N GLU A 311 3.68 -4.88 -0.39
CA GLU A 311 2.41 -5.52 -0.78
C GLU A 311 2.51 -7.05 -0.70
N GLY A 312 1.57 -7.68 0.00
CA GLY A 312 1.51 -9.12 0.19
C GLY A 312 2.65 -9.69 1.07
N GLU A 313 3.22 -8.88 1.96
CA GLU A 313 4.23 -9.28 2.94
C GLU A 313 3.59 -9.44 4.33
N ASN A 314 3.89 -10.55 5.01
CA ASN A 314 3.35 -10.89 6.31
C ASN A 314 4.45 -11.11 7.34
N ALA A 315 4.24 -10.67 8.57
CA ALA A 315 5.14 -10.97 9.66
C ALA A 315 4.93 -12.41 10.15
N VAL A 316 6.02 -13.20 10.18
CA VAL A 316 5.99 -14.60 10.59
C VAL A 316 6.48 -14.81 12.01
N LYS A 317 7.32 -13.89 12.53
CA LYS A 317 7.89 -14.01 13.87
C LYS A 317 8.29 -12.65 14.42
N MET A 318 8.05 -12.43 15.70
CA MET A 318 8.55 -11.29 16.44
C MET A 318 9.72 -11.71 17.34
N VAL A 319 10.79 -10.93 17.36
CA VAL A 319 11.90 -11.07 18.31
C VAL A 319 12.01 -9.78 19.10
N VAL A 320 12.09 -9.90 20.42
CA VAL A 320 12.20 -8.78 21.35
C VAL A 320 13.59 -8.75 21.93
N THR A 321 14.22 -7.59 21.94
CA THR A 321 15.56 -7.43 22.49
C THR A 321 15.78 -6.04 23.10
N LYS A 322 16.69 -5.95 24.07
CA LYS A 322 17.12 -4.68 24.67
C LYS A 322 18.58 -4.36 24.32
N ASP A 323 19.40 -5.39 24.16
CA ASP A 323 20.86 -5.26 24.02
C ASP A 323 21.45 -6.04 22.83
N TYR A 324 20.60 -6.64 22.01
CA TYR A 324 20.99 -7.47 20.85
C TYR A 324 21.92 -8.64 21.16
N LYS A 325 21.94 -9.13 22.41
CA LYS A 325 22.67 -10.33 22.80
C LYS A 325 21.92 -11.60 22.41
N GLY A 326 22.65 -12.70 22.32
CA GLY A 326 22.10 -13.99 21.93
C GLY A 326 22.18 -14.26 20.43
N MET A 327 21.46 -15.28 19.98
CA MET A 327 21.52 -15.84 18.63
C MET A 327 20.14 -16.12 18.09
N LEU A 328 20.04 -16.09 16.77
CA LEU A 328 18.86 -16.52 16.04
C LEU A 328 19.16 -17.81 15.28
N LEU A 329 18.29 -18.79 15.41
CA LEU A 329 18.33 -20.03 14.65
C LEU A 329 17.22 -20.03 13.60
N PHE A 330 17.61 -19.95 12.34
CA PHE A 330 16.71 -20.09 11.20
C PHE A 330 16.77 -21.53 10.69
N ALA A 331 15.63 -22.18 10.52
CA ALA A 331 15.56 -23.51 9.96
C ALA A 331 14.71 -23.52 8.69
N PHE A 332 15.16 -24.21 7.66
CA PHE A 332 14.61 -24.21 6.32
C PHE A 332 14.07 -25.57 5.91
N GLU A 333 13.06 -25.61 5.02
CA GLU A 333 12.43 -26.86 4.53
C GLU A 333 13.43 -27.88 4.00
N ASN A 334 14.54 -27.43 3.42
CA ASN A 334 15.59 -28.33 2.91
C ASN A 334 16.45 -29.00 4.01
N GLY A 335 16.08 -28.81 5.28
CA GLY A 335 16.78 -29.41 6.44
C GLY A 335 18.08 -28.71 6.83
N LYS A 336 18.37 -27.53 6.26
CA LYS A 336 19.48 -26.69 6.70
C LYS A 336 19.06 -25.75 7.83
N ALA A 337 20.02 -25.35 8.64
CA ALA A 337 19.80 -24.34 9.67
C ALA A 337 20.97 -23.37 9.73
N ALA A 338 20.66 -22.10 9.96
CA ALA A 338 21.60 -21.00 10.09
C ALA A 338 21.52 -20.43 11.52
N LYS A 339 22.62 -20.48 12.25
CA LYS A 339 22.79 -19.81 13.54
C LYS A 339 23.49 -18.47 13.31
N VAL A 340 22.81 -17.37 13.62
CA VAL A 340 23.27 -15.98 13.36
C VAL A 340 23.21 -15.17 14.65
N PRO A 341 24.26 -14.39 15.01
CA PRO A 341 24.20 -13.54 16.20
C PRO A 341 23.16 -12.45 16.04
N LEU A 342 22.38 -12.17 17.08
CA LEU A 342 21.36 -11.14 17.07
C LEU A 342 21.95 -9.75 16.83
N GLU A 343 23.20 -9.52 17.25
CA GLU A 343 23.97 -8.30 16.98
C GLU A 343 24.05 -7.94 15.49
N SER A 344 23.99 -8.94 14.57
CA SER A 344 23.95 -8.71 13.12
C SER A 344 22.75 -7.91 12.65
N TYR A 345 21.71 -7.76 13.47
CA TYR A 345 20.51 -6.98 13.22
C TYR A 345 20.52 -5.63 13.93
N ALA A 346 21.53 -5.36 14.76
CA ALA A 346 21.78 -4.03 15.32
C ALA A 346 22.23 -3.09 14.20
N THR A 347 21.63 -1.92 14.10
CA THR A 347 22.02 -0.90 13.12
C THR A 347 22.43 0.37 13.82
N LYS A 348 23.54 0.97 13.37
CA LYS A 348 24.03 2.27 13.88
C LYS A 348 23.13 3.45 13.45
N THR A 349 22.26 3.23 12.47
CA THR A 349 21.32 4.21 11.95
C THR A 349 19.89 3.74 12.20
N ASN A 350 18.93 4.65 12.33
CA ASN A 350 17.50 4.36 12.50
C ASN A 350 16.87 3.69 11.26
N ARG A 351 17.52 2.68 10.69
CA ARG A 351 16.94 1.90 9.60
C ARG A 351 15.82 1.03 10.13
N LYS A 352 14.61 1.35 9.74
CA LYS A 352 13.41 0.61 10.12
C LYS A 352 13.24 -0.72 9.37
N LYS A 353 13.87 -0.87 8.19
CA LYS A 353 13.74 -2.06 7.30
C LYS A 353 15.12 -2.58 6.92
N LEU A 354 15.35 -3.90 7.07
CA LEU A 354 16.54 -4.60 6.61
C LEU A 354 16.13 -5.71 5.64
N THR A 355 16.64 -5.65 4.42
CA THR A 355 16.48 -6.70 3.41
C THR A 355 17.50 -7.81 3.59
N GLY A 356 17.20 -9.03 3.13
CA GLY A 356 18.08 -10.18 3.28
C GLY A 356 18.31 -10.54 4.75
N ALA A 357 17.24 -10.52 5.54
CA ALA A 357 17.29 -10.85 6.97
C ALA A 357 17.60 -12.33 7.22
N TYR A 358 17.26 -13.20 6.27
CA TYR A 358 17.63 -14.62 6.25
C TYR A 358 17.65 -15.09 4.77
N SER A 359 18.00 -16.36 4.52
CA SER A 359 18.12 -16.88 3.16
C SER A 359 16.78 -17.11 2.47
N ASP A 360 16.68 -16.71 1.21
CA ASP A 360 15.54 -16.89 0.31
C ASP A 360 15.57 -18.21 -0.48
N LYS A 361 16.65 -19.00 -0.37
CA LYS A 361 16.87 -20.21 -1.19
C LYS A 361 16.01 -21.39 -0.82
N SER A 362 15.32 -21.35 0.32
CA SER A 362 14.39 -22.39 0.78
C SER A 362 13.42 -21.75 1.76
N PRO A 363 12.14 -22.18 1.78
CA PRO A 363 11.16 -21.64 2.71
C PRO A 363 11.60 -21.76 4.16
N LEU A 364 11.34 -20.74 4.96
CA LEU A 364 11.58 -20.73 6.40
C LEU A 364 10.51 -21.59 7.10
N VAL A 365 10.97 -22.55 7.88
CA VAL A 365 10.08 -23.43 8.69
C VAL A 365 9.94 -22.87 10.10
N GLY A 366 11.02 -22.30 10.65
CA GLY A 366 10.98 -21.77 12.00
C GLY A 366 12.15 -20.85 12.31
N LEU A 367 11.90 -19.95 13.24
CA LEU A 367 12.87 -19.01 13.80
C LEU A 367 12.81 -19.07 15.33
N LEU A 368 13.93 -19.35 15.95
CA LEU A 368 14.08 -19.35 17.40
C LEU A 368 15.13 -18.30 17.83
N TYR A 369 14.78 -17.51 18.83
CA TYR A 369 15.76 -16.70 19.56
C TYR A 369 16.35 -17.53 20.69
N MET A 370 17.66 -17.54 20.84
CA MET A 370 18.40 -18.28 21.85
C MET A 370 19.36 -17.34 22.57
N PRO A 371 19.22 -17.15 23.89
CA PRO A 371 20.21 -16.43 24.69
C PRO A 371 21.56 -17.13 24.71
N GLU A 372 21.55 -18.46 24.82
CA GLU A 372 22.68 -19.37 24.86
C GLU A 372 22.40 -20.58 23.98
N ASP A 373 23.42 -21.42 23.79
CA ASP A 373 23.24 -22.67 23.05
C ASP A 373 22.35 -23.66 23.82
N GLU A 374 21.34 -24.19 23.17
CA GLU A 374 20.32 -25.06 23.74
C GLU A 374 20.04 -26.27 22.83
N GLU A 375 19.32 -27.26 23.34
CA GLU A 375 18.84 -28.39 22.54
C GLU A 375 17.57 -28.01 21.79
N VAL A 376 17.57 -28.25 20.47
CA VAL A 376 16.45 -27.98 19.56
C VAL A 376 16.03 -29.27 18.88
N LEU A 377 14.73 -29.51 18.87
CA LEU A 377 14.10 -30.64 18.20
C LEU A 377 13.73 -30.25 16.78
N PHE A 378 14.22 -31.00 15.80
CA PHE A 378 13.90 -30.88 14.38
C PHE A 378 12.98 -32.05 13.99
N LYS A 379 11.78 -31.76 13.48
CA LYS A 379 10.80 -32.73 13.03
C LYS A 379 10.71 -32.73 11.51
N ALA A 380 10.83 -33.90 10.90
CA ALA A 380 10.63 -34.08 9.45
C ALA A 380 9.18 -34.45 9.14
N SER A 381 8.70 -34.11 7.95
CA SER A 381 7.38 -34.57 7.45
C SER A 381 7.22 -36.08 7.30
N SER A 382 8.31 -36.83 7.44
CA SER A 382 8.32 -38.26 7.52
C SER A 382 8.08 -38.81 8.93
N GLY A 383 7.85 -37.93 9.93
CA GLY A 383 7.75 -38.31 11.34
C GLY A 383 9.10 -38.50 12.05
N ASN A 384 10.23 -38.41 11.34
CA ASN A 384 11.54 -38.51 11.97
C ASN A 384 11.83 -37.27 12.82
N MET A 385 12.37 -37.48 14.01
CA MET A 385 12.76 -36.50 14.99
C MET A 385 14.26 -36.50 15.22
N LEU A 386 14.87 -35.32 15.28
CA LEU A 386 16.31 -35.16 15.52
C LEU A 386 16.53 -34.10 16.58
N LEU A 387 17.21 -34.45 17.67
CA LEU A 387 17.57 -33.55 18.75
C LEU A 387 19.02 -33.11 18.56
N VAL A 388 19.21 -31.80 18.46
CA VAL A 388 20.52 -31.19 18.18
C VAL A 388 20.82 -30.10 19.20
N HIS A 389 21.97 -30.22 19.85
CA HIS A 389 22.53 -29.11 20.64
C HIS A 389 23.10 -28.07 19.69
N THR A 390 22.62 -26.82 19.78
CA THR A 390 22.94 -25.75 18.82
C THR A 390 24.41 -25.33 18.87
N GLY A 391 25.16 -25.68 19.92
CA GLY A 391 26.62 -25.55 20.00
C GLY A 391 27.36 -26.31 18.89
N ALA A 392 26.76 -27.36 18.32
CA ALA A 392 27.32 -28.10 17.19
C ALA A 392 27.17 -27.34 15.85
N LEU A 393 26.38 -26.25 15.81
CA LEU A 393 26.14 -25.45 14.61
C LEU A 393 27.10 -24.27 14.58
N ALA A 394 27.86 -24.15 13.49
CA ALA A 394 28.77 -23.03 13.31
C ALA A 394 28.01 -21.70 13.23
N LEU A 395 28.42 -20.73 14.05
CA LEU A 395 27.90 -19.36 14.02
C LEU A 395 28.25 -18.70 12.67
N LYS A 396 27.30 -18.05 12.05
CA LYS A 396 27.45 -17.36 10.76
C LYS A 396 27.24 -15.86 10.94
N THR A 397 28.16 -15.05 10.47
CA THR A 397 28.07 -13.58 10.53
C THR A 397 27.18 -12.99 9.43
N THR A 398 27.01 -13.71 8.32
CA THR A 398 26.16 -13.27 7.20
C THR A 398 24.71 -13.67 7.42
N ARG A 399 23.80 -12.70 7.45
CA ARG A 399 22.37 -12.92 7.68
C ARG A 399 21.71 -13.80 6.62
N SER A 400 21.96 -13.56 5.33
CA SER A 400 21.35 -14.26 4.19
C SER A 400 21.91 -15.67 3.93
N THR A 401 22.64 -16.26 4.90
CA THR A 401 23.18 -17.61 4.77
C THR A 401 22.13 -18.69 4.97
N GLN A 402 22.23 -19.82 4.24
CA GLN A 402 21.45 -21.02 4.52
C GLN A 402 22.00 -21.82 5.72
N GLY A 403 23.18 -21.47 6.21
CA GLY A 403 23.83 -22.22 7.29
C GLY A 403 24.35 -23.58 6.87
N VAL A 404 24.19 -24.56 7.76
CA VAL A 404 24.70 -25.94 7.62
C VAL A 404 23.55 -26.91 7.46
N ALA A 405 23.80 -28.07 6.83
CA ALA A 405 22.82 -29.15 6.78
C ALA A 405 22.73 -29.81 8.18
N VAL A 406 21.52 -29.88 8.72
CA VAL A 406 21.23 -30.42 10.06
C VAL A 406 20.42 -31.70 9.91
N LEU A 407 19.21 -31.61 9.37
CA LEU A 407 18.37 -32.76 9.08
C LEU A 407 18.54 -33.13 7.62
N LYS A 408 18.70 -34.46 7.36
CA LYS A 408 18.71 -35.04 6.01
C LYS A 408 17.37 -35.73 5.75
N PRO A 409 16.34 -35.03 5.23
CA PRO A 409 15.03 -35.66 5.00
C PRO A 409 15.13 -36.81 4.01
N LYS A 410 14.21 -37.76 4.09
CA LYS A 410 14.04 -38.80 3.05
C LYS A 410 13.59 -38.12 1.74
N LYS A 411 13.81 -38.78 0.61
CA LYS A 411 13.35 -38.29 -0.72
C LYS A 411 11.84 -38.08 -0.68
N GLY A 412 11.39 -36.88 -1.07
CA GLY A 412 9.98 -36.45 -1.01
C GLY A 412 9.51 -35.90 0.35
N HIS A 413 10.37 -35.88 1.35
CA HIS A 413 10.08 -35.29 2.67
C HIS A 413 10.92 -34.04 2.92
N ARG A 414 10.46 -33.22 3.86
CA ARG A 414 11.07 -31.93 4.21
C ARG A 414 11.14 -31.75 5.73
N LEU A 415 11.88 -30.76 6.19
CA LEU A 415 11.77 -30.28 7.56
C LEU A 415 10.38 -29.67 7.73
N PHE A 416 9.68 -30.05 8.79
CA PHE A 416 8.30 -29.64 9.06
C PHE A 416 8.21 -28.61 10.20
N SER A 417 8.91 -28.85 11.31
CA SER A 417 8.95 -27.90 12.44
C SER A 417 10.27 -27.95 13.21
N ILE A 418 10.54 -26.87 13.94
CA ILE A 418 11.59 -26.81 14.97
C ILE A 418 10.98 -26.30 16.27
N GLU A 419 11.41 -26.90 17.38
CA GLU A 419 10.91 -26.57 18.72
C GLU A 419 12.07 -26.64 19.72
N ARG A 420 11.98 -25.84 20.79
CA ARG A 420 12.89 -25.98 21.92
C ARG A 420 12.62 -27.30 22.59
N TYR A 421 13.68 -28.05 22.88
CA TYR A 421 13.54 -29.26 23.65
C TYR A 421 13.24 -28.92 25.12
N LYS A 422 12.27 -29.62 25.68
CA LYS A 422 11.95 -29.58 27.10
C LYS A 422 12.31 -30.94 27.72
N ASP A 423 13.04 -30.91 28.82
CA ASP A 423 13.37 -32.16 29.52
C ASP A 423 12.07 -32.87 29.90
N GLY A 424 12.05 -34.19 29.69
CA GLY A 424 10.87 -35.00 29.91
C GLY A 424 9.97 -35.23 28.69
N THR A 425 10.20 -34.52 27.57
CA THR A 425 9.43 -34.74 26.30
C THR A 425 9.61 -36.15 25.75
N PHE A 426 10.78 -36.75 25.92
CA PHE A 426 11.08 -38.10 25.46
C PHE A 426 11.48 -39.04 26.59
N THR A 427 11.04 -40.26 26.56
CA THR A 427 11.43 -41.33 27.50
C THR A 427 12.91 -41.67 27.35
N ASN A 428 13.45 -41.63 26.12
CA ASN A 428 14.87 -41.85 25.86
C ASN A 428 15.43 -40.82 24.87
N PRO A 429 15.84 -39.61 25.34
CA PRO A 429 16.37 -38.54 24.49
C PRO A 429 17.62 -38.94 23.71
N LYS A 430 18.43 -39.86 24.22
CA LYS A 430 19.67 -40.33 23.54
C LYS A 430 19.39 -40.94 22.16
N ARG A 431 18.19 -41.47 21.94
CA ARG A 431 17.76 -42.04 20.65
C ARG A 431 17.68 -40.99 19.53
N TYR A 432 17.33 -39.77 19.88
CA TYR A 432 17.09 -38.69 18.93
C TYR A 432 18.30 -37.75 18.79
N ARG A 433 19.29 -37.86 19.70
CA ARG A 433 20.55 -37.10 19.64
C ARG A 433 21.49 -37.71 18.60
N THR A 434 22.29 -36.84 17.99
CA THR A 434 23.32 -37.26 17.04
C THR A 434 24.67 -36.66 17.40
N GLY A 435 25.75 -37.41 17.18
CA GLY A 435 27.12 -36.92 17.29
C GLY A 435 27.69 -36.32 16.01
N SER A 436 26.96 -36.44 14.87
CA SER A 436 27.40 -35.92 13.58
C SER A 436 26.25 -35.37 12.76
N LEU A 437 26.46 -34.25 12.11
CA LEU A 437 25.50 -33.58 11.23
C LEU A 437 25.97 -33.63 9.77
N PRO A 438 25.06 -33.78 8.77
CA PRO A 438 23.61 -33.93 8.91
C PRO A 438 23.18 -35.35 9.24
N ALA A 439 22.08 -35.51 10.01
CA ALA A 439 21.52 -36.79 10.39
C ALA A 439 20.06 -36.93 9.90
N ARG A 440 19.56 -38.18 9.84
CA ARG A 440 18.18 -38.47 9.41
C ARG A 440 17.17 -38.36 10.56
N GLY A 441 17.64 -38.41 11.80
CA GLY A 441 16.79 -38.55 12.97
C GLY A 441 16.16 -39.94 13.09
N ALA A 442 15.39 -40.18 14.15
CA ALA A 442 14.71 -41.40 14.47
C ALA A 442 13.19 -41.23 14.51
N LEU A 443 12.44 -42.30 14.20
CA LEU A 443 11.00 -42.30 14.40
C LEU A 443 10.68 -42.36 15.90
N PRO A 444 9.62 -41.67 16.36
CA PRO A 444 9.18 -41.73 17.75
C PRO A 444 8.79 -43.17 18.14
N VAL A 445 9.01 -43.51 19.40
CA VAL A 445 8.52 -44.78 19.97
C VAL A 445 7.12 -44.51 20.52
N ASN A 446 6.29 -45.59 20.68
CA ASN A 446 4.88 -45.48 21.05
C ASN A 446 4.60 -44.59 22.31
N ASP A 447 5.55 -44.51 23.25
CA ASP A 447 5.43 -43.66 24.44
C ASP A 447 5.78 -42.18 24.16
N ASP A 448 6.54 -41.91 23.12
CA ASP A 448 6.98 -40.53 22.74
C ASP A 448 6.03 -39.92 21.68
N SER A 449 5.03 -40.65 21.17
CA SER A 449 4.09 -40.23 20.14
C SER A 449 2.73 -39.75 20.68
N LYS A 450 2.53 -39.76 21.99
CA LYS A 450 1.24 -39.46 22.62
C LYS A 450 0.78 -38.01 22.54
N ASP A 451 1.67 -37.07 22.26
CA ASP A 451 1.32 -35.64 22.19
C ASP A 451 0.76 -35.18 20.82
N GLU A 452 0.86 -35.99 19.76
CA GLU A 452 0.32 -35.60 18.44
C GLU A 452 -1.18 -35.93 18.25
N GLN A 453 -1.78 -36.75 19.10
CA GLN A 453 -3.22 -37.11 19.00
C GLN A 453 -4.18 -36.06 19.57
N LEU A 454 -3.70 -35.08 20.30
CA LEU A 454 -4.55 -34.03 20.90
C LEU A 454 -4.73 -32.77 20.02
N SER A 455 -4.06 -32.69 18.87
CA SER A 455 -4.17 -31.56 17.94
C SER A 455 -4.99 -31.85 16.67
N LEU A 456 -5.70 -32.99 16.62
CA LEU A 456 -6.54 -33.40 15.48
C LEU A 456 -8.02 -33.57 15.84
N ILE A 457 -8.50 -32.94 16.95
CA ILE A 457 -9.93 -32.81 17.25
C ILE A 457 -10.32 -31.36 17.35
#